data_b379c61d00422f638663a061c6490016
#
_entry.id   b379c61d00422f638663a061c6490016
#
_cell.length_a   1.000
_cell.length_b   1.000
_cell.length_c   1.000
_cell.angle_alpha   90.00
_cell.angle_beta   90.00
_cell.angle_gamma   90.00
#
_symmetry.space_group_name_H-M   'P 1'
#
loop_
_entity.id
_entity.type
_entity.pdbx_description
1 polymer ?
#
loop_
_entity_poly.entity_id
_entity_poly.type
_entity_poly.pdbx_seq_one_letter_code
_entity_poly.pdbx_strand_id
1 'polypeptide(L)'
;QADTDLEESLKRGEFCYIFNSRQMGKSSLRVKTMQRLQAEGIATTAIQLTEIGTSETTPEQWYVGLIYNLVSQLHLSDSFDLESWWLKRSLLSYVQRLSKFIEEVLLPSVSQNIVIFLEEIDCTLSLKFCTEDLFALIRDCYNKRADRPDYRRLTFALVGVAAPSNLIRSKQHTPFNIGRAIELTGFSLEEAQPLAVGLDRIASNRKALLQEVLDWTGGQPFLTQKICQLILSASEAISEGSEREWVEQLVRHQVIDNWESKDEPEHLRTIRSRLLHSSQRGSQLLVVYREILLAGEVTANDLPEHTQLQLSGLVVKQQSKLRVSNRIYASVFNLSWVDDTLAEVDGQSPICDRCLDTKPRYCLSLTIRSHPG
;
A
#
# COMPACT_ATOMS: atom_id res chain seq x y z
N GLN A 1 -17.49 5.12 5.93
CA GLN A 1 -17.79 3.68 5.89
C GLN A 1 -16.59 2.86 6.39
N ALA A 2 -15.39 3.01 5.84
CA ALA A 2 -14.20 2.25 6.24
C ALA A 2 -13.85 2.43 7.74
N ASP A 3 -14.05 3.63 8.31
CA ASP A 3 -13.86 3.91 9.75
C ASP A 3 -14.72 2.98 10.61
N THR A 4 -16.00 2.84 10.28
CA THR A 4 -16.95 2.01 11.02
C THR A 4 -16.67 0.53 10.81
N ASP A 5 -16.41 0.12 9.57
CA ASP A 5 -16.13 -1.27 9.21
C ASP A 5 -14.88 -1.80 9.92
N LEU A 6 -13.80 -1.00 9.99
CA LEU A 6 -12.58 -1.37 10.70
C LEU A 6 -12.81 -1.46 12.22
N GLU A 7 -13.42 -0.43 12.80
CA GLU A 7 -13.69 -0.35 14.23
C GLU A 7 -14.54 -1.53 14.72
N GLU A 8 -15.67 -1.79 14.05
CA GLU A 8 -16.56 -2.89 14.42
C GLU A 8 -15.91 -4.27 14.25
N SER A 9 -15.13 -4.47 13.18
CA SER A 9 -14.42 -5.73 12.97
C SER A 9 -13.39 -6.00 14.05
N LEU A 10 -12.60 -4.98 14.42
CA LEU A 10 -11.61 -5.11 15.49
C LEU A 10 -12.26 -5.36 16.86
N LYS A 11 -13.42 -4.73 17.16
CA LYS A 11 -14.20 -4.99 18.38
C LYS A 11 -14.72 -6.45 18.44
N ARG A 12 -15.09 -7.02 17.30
CA ARG A 12 -15.46 -8.44 17.21
C ARG A 12 -14.26 -9.40 17.27
N GLY A 13 -13.04 -8.85 17.34
CA GLY A 13 -11.83 -9.64 17.34
C GLY A 13 -11.45 -10.18 15.95
N GLU A 14 -12.01 -9.63 14.86
CA GLU A 14 -11.65 -10.02 13.50
C GLU A 14 -10.29 -9.44 13.13
N PHE A 15 -9.41 -10.24 12.60
CA PHE A 15 -8.15 -9.75 12.02
C PHE A 15 -8.47 -8.93 10.77
N CYS A 16 -7.84 -7.77 10.63
CA CYS A 16 -8.10 -6.87 9.51
C CYS A 16 -6.81 -6.58 8.73
N TYR A 17 -6.98 -6.30 7.44
CA TYR A 17 -5.89 -5.74 6.65
C TYR A 17 -6.39 -4.61 5.75
N ILE A 18 -5.56 -3.55 5.65
CA ILE A 18 -5.85 -2.32 4.92
C ILE A 18 -4.70 -2.13 3.92
N PHE A 19 -4.90 -2.68 2.71
CA PHE A 19 -3.89 -2.61 1.65
C PHE A 19 -4.39 -1.68 0.55
N ASN A 20 -3.73 -0.55 0.41
CA ASN A 20 -4.10 0.46 -0.57
C ASN A 20 -2.86 1.28 -0.97
N SER A 21 -2.96 2.03 -2.05
CA SER A 21 -1.90 2.95 -2.49
C SER A 21 -1.53 3.97 -1.41
N ARG A 22 -0.42 4.68 -1.62
CA ARG A 22 0.00 5.75 -0.70
C ARG A 22 -1.03 6.89 -0.67
N GLN A 23 -1.04 7.65 0.44
CA GLN A 23 -1.83 8.87 0.62
C GLN A 23 -3.36 8.68 0.47
N MET A 24 -3.84 7.46 0.68
CA MET A 24 -5.28 7.13 0.74
C MET A 24 -5.88 7.27 2.15
N GLY A 25 -5.17 7.88 3.09
CA GLY A 25 -5.70 8.12 4.44
C GLY A 25 -5.56 6.95 5.41
N LYS A 26 -4.75 5.91 5.11
CA LYS A 26 -4.55 4.74 5.99
C LYS A 26 -4.14 5.11 7.41
N SER A 27 -3.14 5.98 7.57
CA SER A 27 -2.66 6.42 8.89
C SER A 27 -3.71 7.24 9.64
N SER A 28 -4.48 8.09 8.95
CA SER A 28 -5.59 8.82 9.56
C SER A 28 -6.69 7.88 10.05
N LEU A 29 -7.04 6.85 9.25
CA LEU A 29 -7.99 5.81 9.64
C LEU A 29 -7.51 5.09 10.90
N ARG A 30 -6.24 4.64 10.93
CA ARG A 30 -5.65 3.98 12.09
C ARG A 30 -5.70 4.85 13.34
N VAL A 31 -5.24 6.11 13.27
CA VAL A 31 -5.24 7.04 14.43
C VAL A 31 -6.63 7.18 15.00
N LYS A 32 -7.62 7.45 14.16
CA LYS A 32 -9.00 7.64 14.56
C LYS A 32 -9.62 6.38 15.17
N THR A 33 -9.35 5.23 14.57
CA THR A 33 -9.80 3.93 15.08
C THR A 33 -9.17 3.61 16.43
N MET A 34 -7.87 3.83 16.60
CA MET A 34 -7.19 3.63 17.87
C MET A 34 -7.79 4.50 18.99
N GLN A 35 -8.00 5.78 18.72
CA GLN A 35 -8.61 6.69 19.72
C GLN A 35 -10.00 6.20 20.18
N ARG A 36 -10.82 5.72 19.27
CA ARG A 36 -12.15 5.17 19.59
C ARG A 36 -12.06 3.88 20.39
N LEU A 37 -11.19 2.94 19.97
CA LEU A 37 -10.96 1.69 20.68
C LEU A 37 -10.44 1.93 22.11
N GLN A 38 -9.50 2.87 22.28
CA GLN A 38 -8.97 3.27 23.58
C GLN A 38 -10.04 3.88 24.48
N ALA A 39 -10.92 4.71 23.92
CA ALA A 39 -12.05 5.29 24.69
C ALA A 39 -13.01 4.21 25.21
N GLU A 40 -13.06 3.03 24.60
CA GLU A 40 -13.83 1.86 25.04
C GLU A 40 -13.03 0.87 25.90
N GLY A 41 -11.81 1.24 26.33
CA GLY A 41 -10.99 0.42 27.21
C GLY A 41 -10.23 -0.72 26.50
N ILE A 42 -10.09 -0.68 25.18
CA ILE A 42 -9.31 -1.63 24.42
C ILE A 42 -7.86 -1.15 24.36
N ALA A 43 -6.92 -1.99 24.76
CA ALA A 43 -5.49 -1.68 24.65
C ALA A 43 -5.09 -1.71 23.18
N THR A 44 -4.46 -0.63 22.70
CA THR A 44 -4.03 -0.53 21.29
C THR A 44 -2.56 -0.16 21.20
N THR A 45 -1.89 -0.71 20.22
CA THR A 45 -0.50 -0.35 19.87
C THR A 45 -0.36 -0.26 18.36
N ALA A 46 0.52 0.62 17.87
CA ALA A 46 0.84 0.75 16.46
C ALA A 46 2.34 0.67 16.26
N ILE A 47 2.80 -0.35 15.56
CA ILE A 47 4.20 -0.58 15.27
C ILE A 47 4.44 -0.25 13.80
N GLN A 48 5.24 0.79 13.58
CA GLN A 48 5.72 1.15 12.26
C GLN A 48 6.95 0.30 11.93
N LEU A 49 6.78 -0.68 11.05
CA LEU A 49 7.82 -1.69 10.80
C LEU A 49 9.10 -1.11 10.20
N THR A 50 9.02 0.00 9.49
CA THR A 50 10.18 0.73 8.97
C THR A 50 11.06 1.34 10.07
N GLU A 51 10.51 1.65 11.24
CA GLU A 51 11.28 2.16 12.38
C GLU A 51 12.14 1.06 13.04
N ILE A 52 11.76 -0.21 12.86
CA ILE A 52 12.54 -1.34 13.41
C ILE A 52 13.79 -1.55 12.55
N GLY A 53 13.71 -1.27 11.26
CA GLY A 53 14.84 -1.36 10.34
C GLY A 53 14.47 -1.83 8.94
N THR A 54 15.46 -1.77 8.07
CA THR A 54 15.35 -2.08 6.64
C THR A 54 16.29 -3.23 6.26
N SER A 55 16.77 -3.27 5.02
CA SER A 55 17.56 -4.35 4.43
C SER A 55 18.79 -4.80 5.23
N GLU A 56 19.40 -3.94 6.04
CA GLU A 56 20.61 -4.27 6.80
C GLU A 56 20.34 -4.77 8.23
N THR A 57 19.08 -4.77 8.66
CA THR A 57 18.67 -5.23 9.98
C THR A 57 18.76 -6.77 10.05
N THR A 58 19.38 -7.30 11.11
CA THR A 58 19.41 -8.75 11.32
C THR A 58 18.05 -9.26 11.79
N PRO A 59 17.72 -10.55 11.56
CA PRO A 59 16.48 -11.14 12.08
C PRO A 59 16.32 -10.95 13.59
N GLU A 60 17.41 -11.09 14.35
CA GLU A 60 17.38 -10.92 15.79
C GLU A 60 16.98 -9.49 16.19
N GLN A 61 17.67 -8.49 15.63
CA GLN A 61 17.36 -7.08 15.89
C GLN A 61 15.91 -6.75 15.53
N TRP A 62 15.41 -7.31 14.45
CA TRP A 62 14.05 -7.07 13.98
C TRP A 62 12.99 -7.63 14.95
N TYR A 63 13.14 -8.89 15.40
CA TYR A 63 12.20 -9.48 16.35
C TYR A 63 12.32 -8.87 17.75
N VAL A 64 13.53 -8.51 18.20
CA VAL A 64 13.72 -7.74 19.45
C VAL A 64 13.04 -6.38 19.35
N GLY A 65 13.20 -5.69 18.21
CA GLY A 65 12.55 -4.41 17.96
C GLY A 65 11.01 -4.49 18.02
N LEU A 66 10.41 -5.55 17.46
CA LEU A 66 8.97 -5.79 17.59
C LEU A 66 8.53 -5.90 19.05
N ILE A 67 9.22 -6.73 19.85
CA ILE A 67 8.91 -6.93 21.27
C ILE A 67 9.14 -5.64 22.05
N TYR A 68 10.24 -4.94 21.78
CA TYR A 68 10.54 -3.66 22.43
C TYR A 68 9.43 -2.63 22.24
N ASN A 69 8.92 -2.50 21.00
CA ASN A 69 7.80 -1.59 20.72
C ASN A 69 6.52 -2.02 21.46
N LEU A 70 6.20 -3.31 21.51
CA LEU A 70 5.06 -3.83 22.28
C LEU A 70 5.19 -3.53 23.76
N VAL A 71 6.36 -3.79 24.35
CA VAL A 71 6.65 -3.52 25.76
C VAL A 71 6.51 -2.04 26.08
N SER A 72 7.11 -1.19 25.25
CA SER A 72 7.12 0.27 25.47
C SER A 72 5.71 0.87 25.34
N GLN A 73 5.00 0.56 24.26
CA GLN A 73 3.68 1.19 23.98
C GLN A 73 2.56 0.66 24.88
N LEU A 74 2.70 -0.54 25.41
CA LEU A 74 1.75 -1.13 26.37
C LEU A 74 2.16 -0.94 27.83
N HIS A 75 3.20 -0.13 28.08
CA HIS A 75 3.68 0.24 29.41
C HIS A 75 4.06 -0.96 30.28
N LEU A 76 4.72 -1.97 29.67
CA LEU A 76 5.17 -3.17 30.38
C LEU A 76 6.62 -3.07 30.90
N SER A 77 7.34 -1.98 30.60
CA SER A 77 8.77 -1.80 30.89
C SER A 77 9.12 -1.91 32.38
N ASP A 78 8.22 -1.50 33.27
CA ASP A 78 8.47 -1.54 34.73
C ASP A 78 8.42 -2.96 35.31
N SER A 79 7.73 -3.88 34.63
CA SER A 79 7.49 -5.23 35.12
C SER A 79 8.19 -6.32 34.29
N PHE A 80 8.85 -5.95 33.18
CA PHE A 80 9.42 -6.89 32.22
C PHE A 80 10.82 -6.50 31.74
N ASP A 81 11.81 -7.32 32.07
CA ASP A 81 13.20 -7.22 31.60
C ASP A 81 13.36 -8.00 30.29
N LEU A 82 13.29 -7.28 29.16
CA LEU A 82 13.40 -7.84 27.82
C LEU A 82 14.75 -8.52 27.59
N GLU A 83 15.87 -7.92 28.04
CA GLU A 83 17.21 -8.45 27.78
C GLU A 83 17.40 -9.83 28.46
N SER A 84 17.18 -9.91 29.75
CA SER A 84 17.27 -11.17 30.48
C SER A 84 16.29 -12.23 29.95
N TRP A 85 15.07 -11.81 29.63
CA TRP A 85 14.05 -12.72 29.10
C TRP A 85 14.43 -13.29 27.72
N TRP A 86 14.98 -12.44 26.83
CA TRP A 86 15.42 -12.81 25.50
C TRP A 86 16.61 -13.78 25.51
N LEU A 87 17.64 -13.49 26.32
CA LEU A 87 18.86 -14.31 26.44
C LEU A 87 18.57 -15.70 27.01
N LYS A 88 17.66 -15.82 27.98
CA LYS A 88 17.25 -17.11 28.57
C LYS A 88 16.56 -18.05 27.54
N ARG A 89 16.15 -17.56 26.39
CA ARG A 89 15.45 -18.33 25.34
C ARG A 89 16.29 -18.49 24.07
N SER A 90 17.62 -18.46 24.20
CA SER A 90 18.55 -18.51 23.06
C SER A 90 18.41 -19.77 22.18
N LEU A 91 17.87 -20.86 22.70
CA LEU A 91 17.61 -22.10 21.96
C LEU A 91 16.35 -22.02 21.07
N LEU A 92 15.49 -21.03 21.25
CA LEU A 92 14.30 -20.84 20.45
C LEU A 92 14.60 -19.96 19.23
N SER A 93 13.95 -20.24 18.11
CA SER A 93 13.97 -19.32 16.95
C SER A 93 13.35 -17.96 17.31
N TYR A 94 13.66 -16.92 16.55
CA TYR A 94 13.19 -15.56 16.84
C TYR A 94 11.66 -15.46 16.83
N VAL A 95 10.98 -16.11 15.86
CA VAL A 95 9.52 -16.17 15.81
C VAL A 95 8.95 -16.93 17.01
N GLN A 96 9.61 -18.00 17.46
CA GLN A 96 9.19 -18.73 18.67
C GLN A 96 9.34 -17.86 19.93
N ARG A 97 10.39 -17.03 20.01
CA ARG A 97 10.53 -16.07 21.12
C ARG A 97 9.38 -15.04 21.10
N LEU A 98 9.03 -14.50 19.94
CA LEU A 98 7.86 -13.61 19.81
C LEU A 98 6.56 -14.33 20.21
N SER A 99 6.35 -15.59 19.77
CA SER A 99 5.19 -16.40 20.19
C SER A 99 5.14 -16.57 21.70
N LYS A 100 6.28 -16.86 22.35
CA LYS A 100 6.38 -17.01 23.80
C LYS A 100 6.20 -15.70 24.55
N PHE A 101 6.68 -14.59 23.99
CA PHE A 101 6.40 -13.26 24.56
C PHE A 101 4.91 -12.97 24.59
N ILE A 102 4.19 -13.25 23.51
CA ILE A 102 2.73 -13.07 23.46
C ILE A 102 2.05 -13.94 24.54
N GLU A 103 2.45 -15.19 24.65
CA GLU A 103 1.83 -16.17 25.56
C GLU A 103 2.13 -15.93 27.03
N GLU A 104 3.40 -15.66 27.36
CA GLU A 104 3.90 -15.66 28.74
C GLU A 104 3.95 -14.26 29.35
N VAL A 105 3.99 -13.21 28.52
CA VAL A 105 4.15 -11.82 28.97
C VAL A 105 2.97 -10.97 28.56
N LEU A 106 2.70 -10.82 27.27
CA LEU A 106 1.71 -9.88 26.77
C LEU A 106 0.29 -10.19 27.27
N LEU A 107 -0.20 -11.41 27.01
CA LEU A 107 -1.55 -11.81 27.39
C LEU A 107 -1.79 -11.87 28.91
N PRO A 108 -0.83 -12.30 29.75
CA PRO A 108 -0.99 -12.21 31.20
C PRO A 108 -0.94 -10.80 31.76
N SER A 109 -0.12 -9.91 31.19
CA SER A 109 0.08 -8.55 31.70
C SER A 109 -1.03 -7.58 31.30
N VAL A 110 -1.67 -7.80 30.15
CA VAL A 110 -2.75 -6.94 29.64
C VAL A 110 -4.07 -7.69 29.73
N SER A 111 -4.95 -7.28 30.66
CA SER A 111 -6.25 -7.95 30.89
C SER A 111 -7.33 -7.55 29.87
N GLN A 112 -7.18 -6.39 29.23
CA GLN A 112 -8.10 -5.85 28.23
C GLN A 112 -7.98 -6.62 26.90
N ASN A 113 -8.91 -6.36 25.98
CA ASN A 113 -8.72 -6.71 24.58
C ASN A 113 -7.55 -5.91 24.01
N ILE A 114 -6.75 -6.53 23.15
CA ILE A 114 -5.53 -5.97 22.59
C ILE A 114 -5.68 -5.91 21.07
N VAL A 115 -5.43 -4.74 20.49
CA VAL A 115 -5.34 -4.57 19.04
C VAL A 115 -3.95 -4.07 18.67
N ILE A 116 -3.24 -4.86 17.87
CA ILE A 116 -1.90 -4.54 17.36
C ILE A 116 -2.00 -4.14 15.90
N PHE A 117 -1.69 -2.87 15.61
CA PHE A 117 -1.52 -2.39 14.25
C PHE A 117 -0.08 -2.58 13.82
N LEU A 118 0.14 -3.25 12.69
CA LEU A 118 1.44 -3.36 12.03
C LEU A 118 1.38 -2.50 10.77
N GLU A 119 2.07 -1.36 10.78
CA GLU A 119 2.07 -0.39 9.69
C GLU A 119 3.29 -0.60 8.78
N GLU A 120 3.13 -0.17 7.52
CA GLU A 120 4.15 -0.30 6.47
C GLU A 120 4.64 -1.74 6.28
N ILE A 121 3.67 -2.67 6.29
CA ILE A 121 3.94 -4.10 6.18
C ILE A 121 4.73 -4.47 4.92
N ASP A 122 4.64 -3.64 3.88
CA ASP A 122 5.38 -3.77 2.64
C ASP A 122 6.90 -3.63 2.82
N CYS A 123 7.39 -3.02 3.90
CA CYS A 123 8.83 -2.98 4.19
C CYS A 123 9.42 -4.36 4.40
N THR A 124 8.62 -5.35 4.82
CA THR A 124 9.06 -6.74 4.99
C THR A 124 9.57 -7.36 3.69
N LEU A 125 9.14 -6.84 2.52
CA LEU A 125 9.61 -7.28 1.21
C LEU A 125 11.06 -6.88 0.91
N SER A 126 11.59 -5.87 1.60
CA SER A 126 12.96 -5.38 1.44
C SER A 126 13.96 -6.05 2.38
N LEU A 127 13.49 -6.81 3.37
CA LEU A 127 14.35 -7.50 4.33
C LEU A 127 15.08 -8.67 3.66
N LYS A 128 16.34 -8.88 4.02
CA LYS A 128 17.20 -9.95 3.48
C LYS A 128 16.89 -11.35 4.06
N PHE A 129 15.93 -11.46 4.97
CA PHE A 129 15.51 -12.70 5.59
C PHE A 129 14.01 -12.96 5.36
N CYS A 130 13.59 -14.21 5.56
CA CYS A 130 12.20 -14.60 5.39
C CYS A 130 11.33 -14.05 6.52
N THR A 131 10.28 -13.31 6.16
CA THR A 131 9.29 -12.76 7.09
C THR A 131 7.96 -13.51 7.06
N GLU A 132 7.84 -14.58 6.27
CA GLU A 132 6.64 -15.42 6.22
C GLU A 132 6.29 -16.02 7.59
N ASP A 133 7.31 -16.26 8.43
CA ASP A 133 7.13 -16.76 9.79
C ASP A 133 6.32 -15.81 10.69
N LEU A 134 6.42 -14.49 10.49
CA LEU A 134 5.58 -13.52 11.19
C LEU A 134 4.10 -13.70 10.82
N PHE A 135 3.82 -13.86 9.54
CA PHE A 135 2.44 -14.04 9.06
C PHE A 135 1.87 -15.39 9.52
N ALA A 136 2.70 -16.43 9.54
CA ALA A 136 2.34 -17.74 10.10
C ALA A 136 2.02 -17.63 11.60
N LEU A 137 2.81 -16.88 12.37
CA LEU A 137 2.56 -16.60 13.79
C LEU A 137 1.24 -15.85 14.00
N ILE A 138 0.96 -14.82 13.20
CA ILE A 138 -0.31 -14.09 13.28
C ILE A 138 -1.48 -15.05 13.06
N ARG A 139 -1.40 -15.94 12.07
CA ARG A 139 -2.40 -16.97 11.84
C ARG A 139 -2.50 -17.95 13.00
N ASP A 140 -1.37 -18.38 13.58
CA ASP A 140 -1.33 -19.29 14.73
C ASP A 140 -2.02 -18.66 15.95
N CYS A 141 -1.84 -17.36 16.20
CA CYS A 141 -2.57 -16.63 17.23
C CYS A 141 -4.10 -16.72 17.05
N TYR A 142 -4.59 -16.67 15.81
CA TYR A 142 -6.00 -16.88 15.54
C TYR A 142 -6.44 -18.33 15.82
N ASN A 143 -5.68 -19.30 15.36
CA ASN A 143 -5.99 -20.73 15.55
C ASN A 143 -6.02 -21.11 17.03
N LYS A 144 -5.10 -20.60 17.83
CA LYS A 144 -5.03 -20.82 19.28
C LYS A 144 -6.26 -20.34 20.06
N ARG A 145 -7.11 -19.51 19.47
CA ARG A 145 -8.37 -19.08 20.09
C ARG A 145 -9.35 -20.22 20.38
N ALA A 146 -9.22 -21.34 19.65
CA ALA A 146 -10.03 -22.54 19.86
C ALA A 146 -9.71 -23.20 21.21
N ASP A 147 -8.43 -23.34 21.53
CA ASP A 147 -7.95 -24.10 22.68
C ASP A 147 -7.57 -23.19 23.87
N ARG A 148 -7.26 -21.93 23.59
CA ARG A 148 -6.77 -20.95 24.55
C ARG A 148 -7.59 -19.67 24.51
N PRO A 149 -8.57 -19.50 25.40
CA PRO A 149 -9.47 -18.35 25.42
C PRO A 149 -8.78 -16.99 25.48
N ASP A 150 -7.60 -16.89 26.11
CA ASP A 150 -6.85 -15.64 26.21
C ASP A 150 -6.48 -15.04 24.86
N TYR A 151 -6.26 -15.88 23.83
CA TYR A 151 -5.98 -15.42 22.47
C TYR A 151 -7.18 -14.75 21.79
N ARG A 152 -8.40 -14.90 22.31
CA ARG A 152 -9.59 -14.20 21.80
C ARG A 152 -9.51 -12.70 22.03
N ARG A 153 -8.71 -12.28 23.02
CA ARG A 153 -8.46 -10.88 23.34
C ARG A 153 -7.43 -10.22 22.41
N LEU A 154 -6.69 -11.01 21.62
CA LEU A 154 -5.63 -10.51 20.74
C LEU A 154 -6.13 -10.43 19.29
N THR A 155 -5.96 -9.25 18.70
CA THR A 155 -6.35 -8.95 17.32
C THR A 155 -5.25 -8.20 16.59
N PHE A 156 -5.08 -8.45 15.30
CA PHE A 156 -4.11 -7.77 14.45
C PHE A 156 -4.79 -6.99 13.34
N ALA A 157 -4.25 -5.81 13.03
CA ALA A 157 -4.59 -5.00 11.87
C ALA A 157 -3.31 -4.72 11.06
N LEU A 158 -3.25 -5.25 9.84
CA LEU A 158 -2.09 -5.10 8.95
C LEU A 158 -2.35 -3.94 7.98
N VAL A 159 -1.43 -2.96 7.94
CA VAL A 159 -1.59 -1.75 7.13
C VAL A 159 -0.37 -1.58 6.22
N GLY A 160 -0.61 -1.34 4.92
CA GLY A 160 0.51 -1.13 3.99
C GLY A 160 0.11 -0.97 2.54
N VAL A 161 1.12 -1.04 1.68
CA VAL A 161 0.99 -0.92 0.22
C VAL A 161 1.52 -2.21 -0.41
N ALA A 162 0.81 -3.30 -0.21
CA ALA A 162 1.19 -4.61 -0.71
C ALA A 162 -0.02 -5.41 -1.18
N ALA A 163 0.20 -6.35 -2.08
CA ALA A 163 -0.78 -7.41 -2.32
C ALA A 163 -0.51 -8.58 -1.35
N PRO A 164 -1.55 -9.26 -0.85
CA PRO A 164 -1.38 -10.45 -0.04
C PRO A 164 -0.44 -11.49 -0.67
N SER A 165 -0.52 -11.67 -1.99
CA SER A 165 0.32 -12.61 -2.76
C SER A 165 1.80 -12.21 -2.81
N ASN A 166 2.15 -10.95 -2.58
CA ASN A 166 3.53 -10.50 -2.54
C ASN A 166 4.17 -10.77 -1.17
N LEU A 167 3.38 -10.70 -0.10
CA LEU A 167 3.85 -10.86 1.27
C LEU A 167 4.07 -12.33 1.64
N ILE A 168 3.32 -13.26 1.06
CA ILE A 168 3.37 -14.69 1.39
C ILE A 168 3.29 -15.51 0.11
N ARG A 169 4.30 -16.37 -0.10
CA ARG A 169 4.34 -17.32 -1.22
C ARG A 169 3.46 -18.55 -0.97
N SER A 170 3.42 -19.00 0.29
CA SER A 170 2.63 -20.17 0.70
C SER A 170 1.18 -19.80 1.00
N LYS A 171 0.23 -20.28 0.16
CA LYS A 171 -1.20 -20.09 0.38
C LYS A 171 -1.73 -20.80 1.65
N GLN A 172 -1.00 -21.75 2.20
CA GLN A 172 -1.45 -22.52 3.36
C GLN A 172 -1.27 -21.80 4.69
N HIS A 173 -0.32 -20.89 4.81
CA HIS A 173 0.05 -20.21 6.07
C HIS A 173 -0.35 -18.72 6.09
N THR A 174 -1.16 -18.29 5.15
CA THR A 174 -1.57 -16.88 5.04
C THR A 174 -2.62 -16.49 6.08
N PRO A 175 -2.47 -15.35 6.79
CA PRO A 175 -3.53 -14.81 7.64
C PRO A 175 -4.65 -14.11 6.82
N PHE A 176 -4.44 -13.86 5.53
CA PHE A 176 -5.38 -13.09 4.71
C PHE A 176 -6.67 -13.83 4.37
N ASN A 177 -6.69 -15.17 4.49
CA ASN A 177 -7.91 -15.97 4.30
C ASN A 177 -8.80 -16.04 5.55
N ILE A 178 -8.29 -15.61 6.71
CA ILE A 178 -9.04 -15.49 7.97
C ILE A 178 -9.28 -14.04 8.36
N GLY A 179 -8.58 -13.11 7.70
CA GLY A 179 -8.68 -11.68 7.94
C GLY A 179 -9.74 -11.03 7.04
N ARG A 180 -10.28 -9.90 7.52
CA ARG A 180 -11.20 -9.05 6.76
C ARG A 180 -10.43 -7.95 6.04
N ALA A 181 -10.61 -7.86 4.73
CA ALA A 181 -10.13 -6.73 3.94
C ALA A 181 -10.97 -5.48 4.24
N ILE A 182 -10.32 -4.38 4.56
CA ILE A 182 -10.96 -3.07 4.70
C ILE A 182 -10.57 -2.25 3.47
N GLU A 183 -11.55 -1.93 2.66
CA GLU A 183 -11.34 -1.14 1.45
C GLU A 183 -11.40 0.35 1.75
N LEU A 184 -10.37 1.08 1.30
CA LEU A 184 -10.36 2.53 1.27
C LEU A 184 -10.67 2.99 -0.15
N THR A 185 -11.75 3.74 -0.29
CA THR A 185 -12.13 4.41 -1.54
C THR A 185 -11.80 5.89 -1.47
N GLY A 186 -11.87 6.58 -2.60
CA GLY A 186 -11.85 8.03 -2.62
C GLY A 186 -13.05 8.63 -1.89
N PHE A 187 -12.94 9.90 -1.46
CA PHE A 187 -14.04 10.61 -0.81
C PHE A 187 -15.26 10.72 -1.71
N SER A 188 -16.41 10.40 -1.17
CA SER A 188 -17.68 10.84 -1.72
C SER A 188 -17.91 12.33 -1.44
N LEU A 189 -18.89 12.94 -2.12
CA LEU A 189 -19.25 14.33 -1.87
C LEU A 189 -19.67 14.57 -0.41
N GLU A 190 -20.34 13.61 0.21
CA GLU A 190 -20.75 13.68 1.63
C GLU A 190 -19.55 13.62 2.57
N GLU A 191 -18.62 12.71 2.31
CA GLU A 191 -17.40 12.56 3.12
C GLU A 191 -16.44 13.74 2.98
N ALA A 192 -16.44 14.40 1.82
CA ALA A 192 -15.62 15.58 1.55
C ALA A 192 -16.20 16.90 2.09
N GLN A 193 -17.47 16.94 2.56
CA GLN A 193 -18.10 18.17 3.08
C GLN A 193 -17.25 18.93 4.11
N PRO A 194 -16.53 18.29 5.05
CA PRO A 194 -15.66 19.01 5.97
C PRO A 194 -14.56 19.83 5.28
N LEU A 195 -14.12 19.42 4.09
CA LEU A 195 -13.13 20.15 3.30
C LEU A 195 -13.68 21.43 2.67
N ALA A 196 -15.02 21.52 2.54
CA ALA A 196 -15.67 22.70 2.01
C ALA A 196 -15.72 23.87 3.03
N VAL A 197 -15.33 23.62 4.30
CA VAL A 197 -15.28 24.68 5.32
C VAL A 197 -14.24 25.72 4.91
N GLY A 198 -14.68 26.97 4.75
CA GLY A 198 -13.86 28.09 4.29
C GLY A 198 -13.95 28.38 2.79
N LEU A 199 -14.47 27.46 1.96
CA LEU A 199 -14.70 27.73 0.53
C LEU A 199 -15.82 28.75 0.30
N ASP A 200 -16.72 28.95 1.28
CA ASP A 200 -17.77 30.00 1.23
C ASP A 200 -17.22 31.42 1.03
N ARG A 201 -15.93 31.63 1.37
CA ARG A 201 -15.28 32.95 1.19
C ARG A 201 -14.89 33.20 -0.26
N ILE A 202 -14.82 32.14 -1.07
CA ILE A 202 -14.27 32.17 -2.43
C ILE A 202 -15.36 31.89 -3.47
N ALA A 203 -16.33 31.03 -3.17
CA ALA A 203 -17.40 30.68 -4.09
C ALA A 203 -18.76 30.71 -3.40
N SER A 204 -19.75 31.29 -4.10
CA SER A 204 -21.15 31.29 -3.66
C SER A 204 -21.74 29.88 -3.61
N ASN A 205 -21.32 29.00 -4.52
CA ASN A 205 -21.76 27.60 -4.59
C ASN A 205 -20.62 26.62 -4.24
N ARG A 206 -20.29 26.57 -2.92
CA ARG A 206 -19.23 25.65 -2.41
C ARG A 206 -19.46 24.19 -2.76
N LYS A 207 -20.73 23.74 -2.88
CA LYS A 207 -21.04 22.35 -3.20
C LYS A 207 -20.68 22.02 -4.66
N ALA A 208 -21.01 22.91 -5.61
CA ALA A 208 -20.61 22.77 -6.99
C ALA A 208 -19.08 22.79 -7.12
N LEU A 209 -18.41 23.74 -6.43
CA LEU A 209 -16.95 23.81 -6.42
C LEU A 209 -16.30 22.52 -5.89
N LEU A 210 -16.79 21.99 -4.76
CA LEU A 210 -16.29 20.73 -4.21
C LEU A 210 -16.55 19.54 -5.15
N GLN A 211 -17.69 19.51 -5.84
CA GLN A 211 -17.99 18.48 -6.82
C GLN A 211 -16.96 18.49 -7.98
N GLU A 212 -16.63 19.67 -8.51
CA GLU A 212 -15.62 19.80 -9.57
C GLU A 212 -14.22 19.34 -9.08
N VAL A 213 -13.87 19.63 -7.83
CA VAL A 213 -12.64 19.10 -7.24
C VAL A 213 -12.64 17.57 -7.19
N LEU A 214 -13.76 16.97 -6.77
CA LEU A 214 -13.90 15.51 -6.74
C LEU A 214 -13.89 14.89 -8.13
N ASP A 215 -14.45 15.54 -9.13
CA ASP A 215 -14.44 15.09 -10.52
C ASP A 215 -13.02 15.06 -11.11
N TRP A 216 -12.15 15.99 -10.68
CA TRP A 216 -10.74 16.00 -11.05
C TRP A 216 -9.92 14.96 -10.30
N THR A 217 -10.18 14.77 -9.01
CA THR A 217 -9.36 13.95 -8.11
C THR A 217 -9.84 12.51 -7.97
N GLY A 218 -11.06 12.18 -8.44
CA GLY A 218 -11.71 10.92 -8.16
C GLY A 218 -11.90 10.69 -6.65
N GLY A 219 -11.95 11.75 -5.86
CA GLY A 219 -12.01 11.70 -4.40
C GLY A 219 -10.70 11.27 -3.71
N GLN A 220 -9.59 11.13 -4.43
CA GLN A 220 -8.31 10.75 -3.83
C GLN A 220 -7.94 11.75 -2.70
N PRO A 221 -7.76 11.28 -1.45
CA PRO A 221 -7.76 12.17 -0.28
C PRO A 221 -6.69 13.25 -0.32
N PHE A 222 -5.47 12.90 -0.70
CA PHE A 222 -4.37 13.88 -0.77
C PHE A 222 -4.60 14.93 -1.86
N LEU A 223 -4.96 14.51 -3.09
CA LEU A 223 -5.21 15.45 -4.18
C LEU A 223 -6.42 16.35 -3.89
N THR A 224 -7.49 15.80 -3.31
CA THR A 224 -8.67 16.57 -2.93
C THR A 224 -8.33 17.66 -1.93
N GLN A 225 -7.57 17.31 -0.89
CA GLN A 225 -7.10 18.27 0.11
C GLN A 225 -6.16 19.31 -0.50
N LYS A 226 -5.19 18.89 -1.34
CA LYS A 226 -4.25 19.78 -2.03
C LYS A 226 -4.99 20.81 -2.87
N ILE A 227 -5.97 20.37 -3.68
CA ILE A 227 -6.73 21.30 -4.53
C ILE A 227 -7.59 22.25 -3.68
N CYS A 228 -8.28 21.75 -2.64
CA CYS A 228 -9.02 22.62 -1.72
C CYS A 228 -8.10 23.67 -1.08
N GLN A 229 -6.89 23.29 -0.70
CA GLN A 229 -5.91 24.22 -0.13
C GLN A 229 -5.43 25.27 -1.16
N LEU A 230 -5.20 24.86 -2.41
CA LEU A 230 -4.85 25.78 -3.51
C LEU A 230 -5.99 26.76 -3.77
N ILE A 231 -7.26 26.31 -3.74
CA ILE A 231 -8.44 27.18 -3.85
C ILE A 231 -8.45 28.21 -2.72
N LEU A 232 -8.25 27.78 -1.47
CA LEU A 232 -8.23 28.69 -0.31
C LEU A 232 -7.09 29.71 -0.35
N SER A 233 -6.01 29.41 -1.06
CA SER A 233 -4.87 30.31 -1.24
C SER A 233 -5.07 31.28 -2.42
N ALA A 234 -6.09 31.09 -3.25
CA ALA A 234 -6.41 32.00 -4.33
C ALA A 234 -7.06 33.27 -3.78
N SER A 235 -6.68 34.43 -4.36
CA SER A 235 -7.19 35.72 -3.92
C SER A 235 -8.47 36.14 -4.66
N GLU A 236 -8.87 35.41 -5.69
CA GLU A 236 -9.98 35.77 -6.56
C GLU A 236 -11.27 35.03 -6.15
N ALA A 237 -12.38 35.78 -6.11
CA ALA A 237 -13.68 35.21 -5.91
C ALA A 237 -14.17 34.50 -7.18
N ILE A 238 -14.75 33.31 -7.03
CA ILE A 238 -15.28 32.52 -8.12
C ILE A 238 -16.72 32.96 -8.38
N SER A 239 -17.04 33.37 -9.62
CA SER A 239 -18.39 33.73 -10.02
C SER A 239 -19.27 32.47 -10.09
N GLU A 240 -20.54 32.61 -9.72
CA GLU A 240 -21.50 31.52 -9.80
C GLU A 240 -21.63 31.00 -11.25
N GLY A 241 -21.54 29.68 -11.41
CA GLY A 241 -21.57 29.01 -12.70
C GLY A 241 -20.21 28.88 -13.41
N SER A 242 -19.14 29.49 -12.87
CA SER A 242 -17.78 29.37 -13.44
C SER A 242 -16.89 28.38 -12.71
N GLU A 243 -17.42 27.66 -11.73
CA GLU A 243 -16.65 26.77 -10.83
C GLU A 243 -15.86 25.72 -11.63
N ARG A 244 -16.47 25.16 -12.67
CA ARG A 244 -15.84 24.14 -13.52
C ARG A 244 -14.62 24.67 -14.27
N GLU A 245 -14.77 25.77 -14.95
CA GLU A 245 -13.69 26.37 -15.74
C GLU A 245 -12.55 26.85 -14.83
N TRP A 246 -12.94 27.43 -13.70
CA TRP A 246 -11.96 27.93 -12.73
C TRP A 246 -11.13 26.79 -12.11
N VAL A 247 -11.78 25.70 -11.67
CA VAL A 247 -11.08 24.52 -11.13
C VAL A 247 -10.21 23.87 -12.18
N GLU A 248 -10.70 23.77 -13.43
CA GLU A 248 -9.90 23.23 -14.53
C GLU A 248 -8.63 24.04 -14.76
N GLN A 249 -8.71 25.38 -14.81
CA GLN A 249 -7.54 26.24 -14.97
C GLN A 249 -6.57 26.10 -13.80
N LEU A 250 -7.09 26.12 -12.56
CA LEU A 250 -6.25 25.91 -11.37
C LEU A 250 -5.49 24.58 -11.43
N VAL A 251 -6.20 23.48 -11.71
CA VAL A 251 -5.60 22.12 -11.74
C VAL A 251 -4.57 22.04 -12.86
N ARG A 252 -4.86 22.57 -14.07
CA ARG A 252 -3.89 22.58 -15.16
C ARG A 252 -2.64 23.34 -14.78
N HIS A 253 -2.77 24.58 -14.34
CA HIS A 253 -1.62 25.44 -14.06
C HIS A 253 -0.84 25.05 -12.79
N GLN A 254 -1.52 24.57 -11.74
CA GLN A 254 -0.86 24.33 -10.45
C GLN A 254 -0.46 22.87 -10.22
N VAL A 255 -1.08 21.92 -10.94
CA VAL A 255 -0.88 20.48 -10.68
C VAL A 255 -0.34 19.74 -11.91
N ILE A 256 -0.84 20.05 -13.13
CA ILE A 256 -0.50 19.29 -14.35
C ILE A 256 0.70 19.90 -15.08
N ASP A 257 0.65 21.22 -15.38
CA ASP A 257 1.71 21.87 -16.13
C ASP A 257 3.01 21.91 -15.32
N ASN A 258 4.10 21.37 -15.89
CA ASN A 258 5.39 21.23 -15.21
C ASN A 258 5.30 20.52 -13.85
N TRP A 259 4.47 19.49 -13.79
CA TRP A 259 4.14 18.77 -12.55
C TRP A 259 5.38 18.27 -11.79
N GLU A 260 6.45 17.89 -12.46
CA GLU A 260 7.68 17.40 -11.82
C GLU A 260 8.30 18.43 -10.86
N SER A 261 8.21 19.71 -11.19
CA SER A 261 8.73 20.81 -10.35
C SER A 261 7.73 21.29 -9.28
N LYS A 262 6.43 20.97 -9.44
CA LYS A 262 5.35 21.44 -8.57
C LYS A 262 4.77 20.34 -7.65
N ASP A 263 5.31 19.13 -7.74
CA ASP A 263 4.82 17.97 -6.98
C ASP A 263 5.32 18.00 -5.53
N GLU A 264 4.85 18.99 -4.79
CA GLU A 264 5.13 19.12 -3.36
C GLU A 264 3.83 19.28 -2.58
N PRO A 265 3.66 18.49 -1.50
CA PRO A 265 4.43 17.28 -1.15
C PRO A 265 4.39 16.23 -2.26
N GLU A 266 5.46 15.40 -2.36
CA GLU A 266 5.63 14.42 -3.43
C GLU A 266 4.49 13.41 -3.50
N HIS A 267 3.87 13.29 -4.67
CA HIS A 267 2.78 12.37 -4.96
C HIS A 267 2.90 11.74 -6.35
N LEU A 268 2.92 12.57 -7.39
CA LEU A 268 2.99 12.12 -8.78
C LEU A 268 4.37 11.48 -9.07
N ARG A 269 5.45 12.05 -8.53
CA ARG A 269 6.80 11.47 -8.62
C ARG A 269 6.88 10.10 -7.94
N THR A 270 6.17 9.89 -6.83
CA THR A 270 6.07 8.58 -6.17
C THR A 270 5.38 7.56 -7.07
N ILE A 271 4.30 7.93 -7.77
CA ILE A 271 3.61 7.05 -8.74
C ILE A 271 4.55 6.71 -9.88
N ARG A 272 5.19 7.71 -10.51
CA ARG A 272 6.19 7.51 -11.58
C ARG A 272 7.30 6.55 -11.13
N SER A 273 7.89 6.80 -9.97
CA SER A 273 8.95 5.95 -9.42
C SER A 273 8.51 4.49 -9.29
N ARG A 274 7.30 4.23 -8.81
CA ARG A 274 6.76 2.87 -8.70
C ARG A 274 6.54 2.19 -10.04
N LEU A 275 6.15 2.93 -11.07
CA LEU A 275 6.01 2.39 -12.42
C LEU A 275 7.36 1.99 -13.03
N LEU A 276 8.40 2.79 -12.77
CA LEU A 276 9.71 2.62 -13.41
C LEU A 276 10.65 1.70 -12.63
N HIS A 277 10.63 1.70 -11.31
CA HIS A 277 11.58 0.95 -10.46
C HIS A 277 11.17 -0.50 -10.17
N SER A 278 10.07 -1.00 -10.70
CA SER A 278 9.76 -2.43 -10.66
C SER A 278 10.61 -3.21 -11.66
N SER A 279 11.82 -3.41 -11.31
CA SER A 279 13.11 -3.72 -11.92
C SER A 279 13.21 -4.71 -13.10
N GLN A 280 12.21 -5.37 -13.58
CA GLN A 280 12.16 -6.17 -14.81
C GLN A 280 10.77 -6.13 -15.48
N ARG A 281 9.81 -5.47 -14.87
CA ARG A 281 8.41 -5.43 -15.30
C ARG A 281 7.90 -4.01 -15.58
N GLY A 282 8.75 -2.98 -15.49
CA GLY A 282 8.35 -1.60 -15.72
C GLY A 282 7.72 -1.40 -17.09
N SER A 283 8.34 -1.93 -18.14
CA SER A 283 7.78 -1.91 -19.51
C SER A 283 6.43 -2.63 -19.58
N GLN A 284 6.26 -3.77 -18.90
CA GLN A 284 5.00 -4.51 -18.88
C GLN A 284 3.88 -3.73 -18.20
N LEU A 285 4.19 -3.03 -17.09
CA LEU A 285 3.21 -2.17 -16.41
C LEU A 285 2.75 -1.02 -17.31
N LEU A 286 3.70 -0.39 -18.02
CA LEU A 286 3.39 0.70 -18.97
C LEU A 286 2.57 0.21 -20.16
N VAL A 287 2.84 -0.99 -20.69
CA VAL A 287 2.03 -1.59 -21.77
C VAL A 287 0.60 -1.82 -21.32
N VAL A 288 0.39 -2.42 -20.15
CA VAL A 288 -0.98 -2.62 -19.60
C VAL A 288 -1.67 -1.28 -19.33
N TYR A 289 -0.95 -0.30 -18.79
CA TYR A 289 -1.50 1.02 -18.55
C TYR A 289 -1.89 1.74 -19.86
N ARG A 290 -1.07 1.60 -20.91
CA ARG A 290 -1.37 2.08 -22.26
C ARG A 290 -2.67 1.49 -22.81
N GLU A 291 -2.89 0.19 -22.63
CA GLU A 291 -4.14 -0.46 -23.04
C GLU A 291 -5.35 0.14 -22.28
N ILE A 292 -5.21 0.41 -20.97
CA ILE A 292 -6.28 1.04 -20.19
C ILE A 292 -6.57 2.45 -20.70
N LEU A 293 -5.56 3.24 -21.06
CA LEU A 293 -5.73 4.58 -21.62
C LEU A 293 -6.44 4.55 -22.99
N LEU A 294 -6.09 3.60 -23.86
CA LEU A 294 -6.68 3.48 -25.20
C LEU A 294 -8.13 2.98 -25.17
N ALA A 295 -8.39 1.96 -24.34
CA ALA A 295 -9.71 1.34 -24.24
C ALA A 295 -10.65 2.06 -23.26
N GLY A 296 -10.14 2.97 -22.43
CA GLY A 296 -10.85 3.58 -21.29
C GLY A 296 -10.98 2.64 -20.09
N GLU A 297 -11.11 1.35 -20.33
CA GLU A 297 -11.20 0.31 -19.30
C GLU A 297 -10.76 -1.06 -19.85
N VAL A 298 -10.19 -1.90 -18.98
CA VAL A 298 -9.86 -3.31 -19.28
C VAL A 298 -10.41 -4.23 -18.20
N THR A 299 -10.69 -5.50 -18.53
CA THR A 299 -11.15 -6.46 -17.53
C THR A 299 -10.07 -6.73 -16.50
N ALA A 300 -10.38 -6.55 -15.23
CA ALA A 300 -9.48 -6.88 -14.14
C ALA A 300 -9.32 -8.40 -14.02
N ASN A 301 -8.06 -8.85 -13.96
CA ASN A 301 -7.71 -10.24 -13.69
C ASN A 301 -6.60 -10.29 -12.63
N ASP A 302 -6.22 -11.50 -12.21
CA ASP A 302 -5.22 -11.70 -11.15
C ASP A 302 -3.76 -11.59 -11.66
N LEU A 303 -3.54 -10.87 -12.76
CA LEU A 303 -2.19 -10.61 -13.24
C LEU A 303 -1.42 -9.71 -12.26
N PRO A 304 -0.14 -10.00 -12.04
CA PRO A 304 0.70 -9.16 -11.17
C PRO A 304 0.73 -7.69 -11.58
N GLU A 305 0.71 -7.41 -12.88
CA GLU A 305 0.72 -6.07 -13.46
C GLU A 305 -0.53 -5.28 -13.06
N HIS A 306 -1.71 -5.90 -13.10
CA HIS A 306 -2.97 -5.30 -12.68
C HIS A 306 -2.93 -4.92 -11.20
N THR A 307 -2.41 -5.83 -10.36
CA THR A 307 -2.25 -5.58 -8.93
C THR A 307 -1.25 -4.46 -8.66
N GLN A 308 -0.12 -4.44 -9.36
CA GLN A 308 0.89 -3.39 -9.19
C GLN A 308 0.38 -2.01 -9.63
N LEU A 309 -0.36 -1.93 -10.73
CA LEU A 309 -1.01 -0.68 -11.16
C LEU A 309 -2.03 -0.17 -10.13
N GLN A 310 -2.82 -1.06 -9.50
CA GLN A 310 -3.72 -0.68 -8.41
C GLN A 310 -2.95 -0.19 -7.18
N LEU A 311 -1.88 -0.88 -6.78
CA LEU A 311 -1.05 -0.49 -5.63
C LEU A 311 -0.27 0.81 -5.88
N SER A 312 0.03 1.15 -7.13
CA SER A 312 0.59 2.47 -7.46
C SER A 312 -0.41 3.60 -7.22
N GLY A 313 -1.72 3.29 -7.23
CA GLY A 313 -2.82 4.25 -7.16
C GLY A 313 -3.25 4.79 -8.52
N LEU A 314 -2.51 4.46 -9.58
CA LEU A 314 -2.76 4.99 -10.92
C LEU A 314 -4.08 4.50 -11.50
N VAL A 315 -4.45 3.24 -11.19
CA VAL A 315 -5.71 2.64 -11.63
C VAL A 315 -6.54 2.16 -10.46
N VAL A 316 -7.83 2.12 -10.64
CA VAL A 316 -8.82 1.61 -9.69
C VAL A 316 -9.63 0.49 -10.32
N LYS A 317 -9.99 -0.50 -9.51
CA LYS A 317 -10.89 -1.58 -9.91
C LYS A 317 -12.33 -1.17 -9.59
N GLN A 318 -13.17 -1.10 -10.61
CA GLN A 318 -14.61 -0.85 -10.49
C GLN A 318 -15.37 -1.89 -11.30
N GLN A 319 -16.34 -2.56 -10.71
CA GLN A 319 -17.19 -3.57 -11.38
C GLN A 319 -16.38 -4.59 -12.21
N SER A 320 -15.28 -5.13 -11.63
CA SER A 320 -14.36 -6.06 -12.30
C SER A 320 -13.60 -5.49 -13.50
N LYS A 321 -13.53 -4.18 -13.64
CA LYS A 321 -12.75 -3.49 -14.66
C LYS A 321 -11.72 -2.57 -14.02
N LEU A 322 -10.57 -2.40 -14.68
CA LEU A 322 -9.56 -1.41 -14.34
C LEU A 322 -9.76 -0.15 -15.17
N ARG A 323 -9.74 0.98 -14.50
CA ARG A 323 -9.80 2.32 -15.10
C ARG A 323 -8.74 3.21 -14.48
N VAL A 324 -8.36 4.28 -15.17
CA VAL A 324 -7.51 5.31 -14.54
C VAL A 324 -8.27 5.93 -13.36
N SER A 325 -7.59 6.09 -12.24
CA SER A 325 -8.22 6.48 -10.97
C SER A 325 -8.87 7.87 -11.01
N ASN A 326 -8.29 8.81 -11.77
CA ASN A 326 -8.80 10.18 -11.84
C ASN A 326 -8.27 10.95 -13.07
N ARG A 327 -8.86 12.12 -13.32
CA ARG A 327 -8.53 12.98 -14.48
C ARG A 327 -7.09 13.56 -14.38
N ILE A 328 -6.59 13.84 -13.19
CA ILE A 328 -5.22 14.35 -13.01
C ILE A 328 -4.21 13.31 -13.49
N TYR A 329 -4.37 12.04 -13.07
CA TYR A 329 -3.45 10.99 -13.49
C TYR A 329 -3.55 10.71 -14.99
N ALA A 330 -4.76 10.72 -15.55
CA ALA A 330 -4.95 10.58 -17.00
C ALA A 330 -4.30 11.72 -17.80
N SER A 331 -4.24 12.93 -17.23
CA SER A 331 -3.62 14.09 -17.88
C SER A 331 -2.10 14.10 -17.77
N VAL A 332 -1.57 13.71 -16.60
CA VAL A 332 -0.12 13.67 -16.32
C VAL A 332 0.53 12.47 -16.99
N PHE A 333 -0.01 11.28 -16.77
CA PHE A 333 0.50 10.02 -17.32
C PHE A 333 -0.30 9.63 -18.57
N ASN A 334 -0.39 10.56 -19.54
CA ASN A 334 -1.13 10.36 -20.79
C ASN A 334 -0.38 9.46 -21.79
N LEU A 335 -0.99 9.20 -22.94
CA LEU A 335 -0.40 8.32 -23.95
C LEU A 335 0.99 8.78 -24.43
N SER A 336 1.18 10.10 -24.63
CA SER A 336 2.48 10.64 -25.04
C SER A 336 3.55 10.33 -23.99
N TRP A 337 3.24 10.60 -22.70
CA TRP A 337 4.15 10.28 -21.61
C TRP A 337 4.51 8.79 -21.54
N VAL A 338 3.52 7.90 -21.76
CA VAL A 338 3.73 6.44 -21.76
C VAL A 338 4.62 6.03 -22.93
N ASP A 339 4.33 6.52 -24.14
CA ASP A 339 5.07 6.16 -25.36
C ASP A 339 6.53 6.67 -25.29
N ASP A 340 6.74 7.90 -24.80
CA ASP A 340 8.07 8.48 -24.59
C ASP A 340 8.86 7.66 -23.54
N THR A 341 8.21 7.31 -22.43
CA THR A 341 8.84 6.51 -21.36
C THR A 341 9.18 5.08 -21.82
N LEU A 342 8.32 4.45 -22.59
CA LEU A 342 8.60 3.13 -23.16
C LEU A 342 9.82 3.18 -24.12
N ALA A 343 9.91 4.20 -24.95
CA ALA A 343 11.05 4.39 -25.85
C ALA A 343 12.37 4.59 -25.07
N GLU A 344 12.35 5.33 -23.96
CA GLU A 344 13.51 5.51 -23.09
C GLU A 344 13.94 4.19 -22.42
N VAL A 345 13.00 3.39 -21.92
CA VAL A 345 13.27 2.11 -21.23
C VAL A 345 13.81 1.08 -22.22
N ASP A 346 13.24 0.98 -23.43
CA ASP A 346 13.70 0.05 -24.47
C ASP A 346 15.07 0.46 -25.04
N GLY A 347 15.35 1.76 -25.15
CA GLY A 347 16.65 2.30 -25.58
C GLY A 347 17.79 2.09 -24.56
N GLN A 348 17.47 1.87 -23.29
CA GLN A 348 18.44 1.58 -22.22
C GLN A 348 18.68 0.09 -21.98
N SER A 349 17.92 -0.81 -22.63
CA SER A 349 18.22 -2.24 -22.58
C SER A 349 19.59 -2.47 -23.19
N PRO A 350 20.58 -3.06 -22.49
CA PRO A 350 21.86 -3.42 -23.09
C PRO A 350 21.54 -4.38 -24.22
N ILE A 351 21.81 -3.95 -25.45
CA ILE A 351 21.78 -4.80 -26.63
C ILE A 351 22.69 -5.98 -26.30
N CYS A 352 22.07 -7.15 -26.16
CA CYS A 352 22.83 -8.40 -26.01
C CYS A 352 23.51 -8.67 -27.35
N ASP A 353 24.76 -8.22 -27.48
CA ASP A 353 25.63 -8.44 -28.65
C ASP A 353 25.89 -9.94 -29.01
N ARG A 354 25.17 -10.85 -28.33
CA ARG A 354 25.25 -12.30 -28.58
C ARG A 354 24.30 -12.84 -29.63
N CYS A 355 23.42 -12.02 -30.22
CA CYS A 355 22.46 -12.50 -31.23
C CYS A 355 22.79 -12.12 -32.67
N LEU A 356 23.97 -11.52 -32.97
CA LEU A 356 24.35 -11.12 -34.32
C LEU A 356 25.29 -12.10 -35.03
N ASP A 357 25.61 -13.27 -34.47
CA ASP A 357 26.51 -14.26 -35.06
C ASP A 357 25.86 -15.64 -35.24
N THR A 358 24.75 -15.72 -35.95
CA THR A 358 24.25 -16.96 -36.54
C THR A 358 23.80 -16.71 -37.96
N LYS A 359 24.79 -16.64 -38.88
CA LYS A 359 24.53 -16.92 -40.29
C LYS A 359 24.18 -18.40 -40.45
N PRO A 360 23.14 -18.77 -41.20
CA PRO A 360 22.83 -20.16 -41.49
C PRO A 360 23.88 -20.70 -42.42
N ARG A 361 24.75 -21.60 -41.96
CA ARG A 361 25.55 -22.44 -42.83
C ARG A 361 24.71 -23.65 -43.23
N TYR A 362 24.09 -23.54 -44.39
CA TYR A 362 23.78 -24.74 -45.19
C TYR A 362 25.08 -25.34 -45.67
N CYS A 363 25.34 -26.58 -45.32
CA CYS A 363 26.23 -27.46 -46.09
C CYS A 363 25.66 -28.87 -46.05
N LEU A 364 25.02 -29.21 -47.17
CA LEU A 364 24.87 -30.56 -47.66
C LEU A 364 26.26 -31.11 -48.03
N SER A 365 26.62 -32.28 -47.53
CA SER A 365 27.30 -33.30 -48.35
C SER A 365 27.27 -34.67 -47.64
N LEU A 366 26.41 -35.49 -48.14
CA LEU A 366 26.54 -36.94 -48.08
C LEU A 366 27.90 -37.38 -48.68
N THR A 367 28.65 -38.19 -47.97
CA THR A 367 29.55 -39.13 -48.60
C THR A 367 29.67 -40.42 -47.77
N ILE A 368 29.07 -41.44 -48.28
CA ILE A 368 29.27 -42.85 -47.92
C ILE A 368 30.66 -43.23 -48.29
N ARG A 369 31.46 -43.87 -47.42
CA ARG A 369 32.46 -44.90 -47.81
C ARG A 369 32.67 -45.96 -46.72
N SER A 370 32.33 -47.12 -47.14
CA SER A 370 32.67 -48.50 -46.80
C SER A 370 33.97 -48.75 -46.05
N HIS A 371 33.90 -49.72 -45.15
CA HIS A 371 35.01 -50.55 -44.62
C HIS A 371 35.86 -51.19 -45.70
N PRO A 372 37.11 -51.61 -45.41
CA PRO A 372 37.35 -52.78 -44.58
C PRO A 372 38.71 -52.78 -43.82
N GLY A 373 38.75 -53.69 -42.79
CA GLY A 373 39.99 -54.10 -42.15
C GLY A 373 39.83 -54.37 -40.68
#